data_00061be461fd46cd8ccd75b69ad2d24b
#
_entry.id   00061be461fd46cd8ccd75b69ad2d24b
#
_cell.length_a   1.000
_cell.length_b   1.000
_cell.length_c   1.000
_cell.angle_alpha   90.00
_cell.angle_beta   90.00
_cell.angle_gamma   90.00
#
_symmetry.space_group_name_H-M   'P 1'
#
loop_
_entity.id
_entity.type
_entity.pdbx_description
1 polymer ?
#
loop_
_entity_poly.entity_id
_entity_poly.type
_entity_poly.pdbx_seq_one_letter_code
_entity_poly.pdbx_strand_id
1 'polypeptide(L)'
;MTPIAPLITAFLREHMPIERGYSPHTCETYAHAFRLLFVFASDRLGQRPSQLCLEQIDAALVLNFLTHIEQQRGNDATTRNSRLAAIKAFTRYVEFRVPSALEQVRQIHAIPTKRHDQALVQYLTMGEVRAVLDAPNLSTRLGIRDRAMLHLCFAGGLRVSELVGLSLAQVSLHRAPSIRVHGKGRKERSLPLWKETATDLRAWLAVREPVRVP
;
A
#
# COMPACT_ATOMS: atom_id res chain seq x y z
N MET A 1 14.17 -1.51 -32.19
CA MET A 1 13.30 -0.96 -31.13
C MET A 1 12.67 -2.11 -30.36
N THR A 2 12.75 -2.09 -29.06
CA THR A 2 12.34 -3.16 -28.15
C THR A 2 10.91 -2.90 -27.65
N PRO A 3 9.90 -3.74 -28.00
CA PRO A 3 8.54 -3.57 -27.49
C PRO A 3 8.53 -3.59 -25.96
N ILE A 4 7.91 -2.58 -25.32
CA ILE A 4 7.89 -2.49 -23.85
C ILE A 4 6.85 -3.42 -23.22
N ALA A 5 5.77 -3.74 -23.93
CA ALA A 5 4.64 -4.50 -23.40
C ALA A 5 5.01 -5.91 -22.86
N PRO A 6 5.83 -6.73 -23.54
CA PRO A 6 6.28 -8.00 -22.97
C PRO A 6 7.12 -7.83 -21.71
N LEU A 7 8.02 -6.83 -21.69
CA LEU A 7 8.91 -6.59 -20.55
C LEU A 7 8.13 -6.16 -19.31
N ILE A 8 7.18 -5.24 -19.45
CA ILE A 8 6.36 -4.79 -18.31
C ILE A 8 5.40 -5.87 -17.81
N THR A 9 4.89 -6.71 -18.72
CA THR A 9 4.03 -7.84 -18.35
C THR A 9 4.80 -8.85 -17.52
N ALA A 10 5.98 -9.28 -17.96
CA ALA A 10 6.84 -10.21 -17.23
C ALA A 10 7.30 -9.60 -15.89
N PHE A 11 7.63 -8.29 -15.86
CA PHE A 11 7.99 -7.59 -14.62
C PHE A 11 6.85 -7.63 -13.59
N LEU A 12 5.62 -7.27 -13.99
CA LEU A 12 4.49 -7.15 -13.06
C LEU A 12 3.90 -8.50 -12.66
N ARG A 13 3.89 -9.52 -13.55
CA ARG A 13 3.21 -10.79 -13.31
C ARG A 13 4.14 -11.91 -12.82
N GLU A 14 5.43 -11.83 -13.11
CA GLU A 14 6.40 -12.87 -12.79
C GLU A 14 7.46 -12.35 -11.82
N HIS A 15 8.25 -11.35 -12.25
CA HIS A 15 9.37 -10.85 -11.46
C HIS A 15 8.95 -10.31 -10.10
N MET A 16 7.96 -9.43 -10.03
CA MET A 16 7.55 -8.84 -8.76
C MET A 16 6.91 -9.86 -7.80
N PRO A 17 5.85 -10.59 -8.18
CA PRO A 17 5.17 -11.47 -7.23
C PRO A 17 5.92 -12.78 -6.99
N ILE A 18 6.52 -13.39 -8.01
CA ILE A 18 7.10 -14.73 -7.92
C ILE A 18 8.58 -14.66 -7.54
N GLU A 19 9.41 -13.98 -8.34
CA GLU A 19 10.86 -13.95 -8.09
C GLU A 19 11.23 -13.08 -6.88
N ARG A 20 10.53 -11.97 -6.67
CA ARG A 20 10.82 -10.99 -5.59
C ARG A 20 9.88 -11.10 -4.39
N GLY A 21 8.79 -11.84 -4.48
CA GLY A 21 7.83 -12.03 -3.39
C GLY A 21 7.14 -10.72 -2.94
N TYR A 22 6.95 -9.75 -3.83
CA TYR A 22 6.25 -8.52 -3.51
C TYR A 22 4.78 -8.78 -3.19
N SER A 23 4.24 -8.00 -2.26
CA SER A 23 2.82 -8.11 -1.90
C SER A 23 1.91 -7.70 -3.07
N PRO A 24 0.67 -8.25 -3.17
CA PRO A 24 -0.30 -7.83 -4.19
C PRO A 24 -0.49 -6.32 -4.24
N HIS A 25 -0.60 -5.67 -3.09
CA HIS A 25 -0.74 -4.21 -2.99
C HIS A 25 0.46 -3.46 -3.60
N THR A 26 1.70 -3.97 -3.42
CA THR A 26 2.88 -3.36 -4.06
C THR A 26 2.81 -3.53 -5.58
N CYS A 27 2.41 -4.70 -6.06
CA CYS A 27 2.24 -4.96 -7.49
C CYS A 27 1.17 -4.05 -8.11
N GLU A 28 0.03 -3.86 -7.45
CA GLU A 28 -1.03 -2.94 -7.87
C GLU A 28 -0.55 -1.48 -7.91
N THR A 29 0.18 -1.04 -6.89
CA THR A 29 0.75 0.31 -6.83
C THR A 29 1.69 0.57 -8.00
N TYR A 30 2.52 -0.42 -8.36
CA TYR A 30 3.45 -0.31 -9.49
C TYR A 30 2.70 -0.37 -10.82
N ALA A 31 1.74 -1.28 -10.97
CA ALA A 31 0.89 -1.35 -12.16
C ALA A 31 0.14 -0.02 -12.41
N HIS A 32 -0.35 0.61 -11.35
CA HIS A 32 -0.96 1.94 -11.45
C HIS A 32 0.04 3.01 -11.91
N ALA A 33 1.28 3.00 -11.40
CA ALA A 33 2.32 3.92 -11.84
C ALA A 33 2.62 3.78 -13.33
N PHE A 34 2.74 2.54 -13.83
CA PHE A 34 2.99 2.28 -15.25
C PHE A 34 1.80 2.63 -16.13
N ARG A 35 0.58 2.38 -15.67
CA ARG A 35 -0.62 2.82 -16.40
C ARG A 35 -0.58 4.33 -16.64
N LEU A 36 -0.25 5.12 -15.62
CA LEU A 36 -0.15 6.57 -15.74
C LEU A 36 1.00 7.00 -16.68
N LEU A 37 2.16 6.37 -16.56
CA LEU A 37 3.32 6.65 -17.42
C LEU A 37 3.00 6.35 -18.89
N PHE A 38 2.38 5.21 -19.19
CA PHE A 38 2.11 4.83 -20.58
C PHE A 38 0.99 5.63 -21.20
N VAL A 39 -0.01 6.08 -20.45
CA VAL A 39 -1.00 7.04 -20.93
C VAL A 39 -0.31 8.36 -21.28
N PHE A 40 0.51 8.89 -20.38
CA PHE A 40 1.26 10.11 -20.63
C PHE A 40 2.20 10.00 -21.85
N ALA A 41 2.93 8.89 -21.96
CA ALA A 41 3.82 8.64 -23.10
C ALA A 41 3.05 8.52 -24.42
N SER A 42 1.92 7.82 -24.41
CA SER A 42 1.01 7.66 -25.54
C SER A 42 0.52 9.02 -26.08
N ASP A 43 0.03 9.86 -25.18
CA ASP A 43 -0.47 11.19 -25.54
C ASP A 43 0.65 12.09 -26.11
N ARG A 44 1.85 12.02 -25.49
CA ARG A 44 2.97 12.86 -25.90
C ARG A 44 3.62 12.42 -27.23
N LEU A 45 3.63 11.12 -27.52
CA LEU A 45 4.24 10.54 -28.70
C LEU A 45 3.23 10.31 -29.86
N GLY A 46 1.94 10.51 -29.61
CA GLY A 46 0.90 10.24 -30.60
C GLY A 46 0.79 8.77 -31.01
N GLN A 47 1.13 7.84 -30.08
CA GLN A 47 1.17 6.39 -30.33
C GLN A 47 0.28 5.68 -29.33
N ARG A 48 -0.26 4.51 -29.72
CA ARG A 48 -1.00 3.65 -28.77
C ARG A 48 -0.03 3.07 -27.71
N PRO A 49 -0.48 2.88 -26.46
CA PRO A 49 0.36 2.27 -25.41
C PRO A 49 0.98 0.93 -25.80
N SER A 50 0.27 0.13 -26.62
CA SER A 50 0.75 -1.17 -27.12
C SER A 50 1.90 -1.08 -28.15
N GLN A 51 2.13 0.11 -28.71
CA GLN A 51 3.16 0.37 -29.71
C GLN A 51 4.40 1.01 -29.12
N LEU A 52 4.38 1.36 -27.83
CA LEU A 52 5.51 1.98 -27.15
C LEU A 52 6.69 1.02 -27.09
N CYS A 53 7.88 1.58 -27.32
CA CYS A 53 9.15 0.89 -27.23
C CYS A 53 9.94 1.35 -26.00
N LEU A 54 10.81 0.50 -25.51
CA LEU A 54 11.64 0.76 -24.33
C LEU A 54 12.49 2.03 -24.51
N GLU A 55 13.07 2.22 -25.68
CA GLU A 55 13.96 3.32 -26.01
C GLU A 55 13.26 4.69 -25.96
N GLN A 56 11.93 4.72 -26.09
CA GLN A 56 11.12 5.93 -25.99
C GLN A 56 10.90 6.40 -24.55
N ILE A 57 11.06 5.50 -23.57
CA ILE A 57 10.89 5.80 -22.14
C ILE A 57 12.24 6.25 -21.57
N ASP A 58 12.77 7.30 -22.09
CA ASP A 58 14.04 7.88 -21.65
C ASP A 58 13.93 8.75 -20.39
N ALA A 59 15.07 9.23 -19.89
CA ALA A 59 15.12 10.07 -18.70
C ALA A 59 14.36 11.40 -18.88
N ALA A 60 14.34 11.96 -20.10
CA ALA A 60 13.64 13.21 -20.39
C ALA A 60 12.11 13.00 -20.33
N LEU A 61 11.60 11.92 -20.93
CA LEU A 61 10.18 11.57 -20.85
C LEU A 61 9.76 11.27 -19.42
N VAL A 62 10.58 10.54 -18.65
CA VAL A 62 10.30 10.26 -17.22
C VAL A 62 10.26 11.56 -16.40
N LEU A 63 11.19 12.49 -16.59
CA LEU A 63 11.18 13.80 -15.92
C LEU A 63 9.93 14.62 -16.28
N ASN A 64 9.55 14.65 -17.56
CA ASN A 64 8.32 15.32 -18.00
C ASN A 64 7.06 14.69 -17.38
N PHE A 65 7.02 13.36 -17.31
CA PHE A 65 5.94 12.65 -16.62
C PHE A 65 5.84 13.02 -15.13
N LEU A 66 6.99 13.03 -14.43
CA LEU A 66 7.04 13.39 -13.02
C LEU A 66 6.58 14.84 -12.78
N THR A 67 6.95 15.76 -13.67
CA THR A 67 6.48 17.15 -13.63
C THR A 67 4.97 17.24 -13.90
N HIS A 68 4.49 16.49 -14.91
CA HIS A 68 3.07 16.44 -15.24
C HIS A 68 2.20 15.97 -14.06
N ILE A 69 2.60 14.91 -13.36
CA ILE A 69 1.81 14.41 -12.22
C ILE A 69 1.80 15.37 -11.04
N GLU A 70 2.84 16.16 -10.83
CA GLU A 70 2.87 17.21 -9.81
C GLU A 70 2.00 18.40 -10.20
N GLN A 71 2.18 18.96 -11.40
CA GLN A 71 1.56 20.22 -11.81
C GLN A 71 0.10 20.05 -12.25
N GLN A 72 -0.21 18.97 -13.01
CA GLN A 72 -1.53 18.78 -13.60
C GLN A 72 -2.43 17.90 -12.72
N ARG A 73 -1.86 17.02 -11.90
CA ARG A 73 -2.62 16.12 -11.02
C ARG A 73 -2.53 16.47 -9.55
N GLY A 74 -1.78 17.51 -9.18
CA GLY A 74 -1.64 17.98 -7.81
C GLY A 74 -0.97 16.95 -6.87
N ASN A 75 -0.17 16.04 -7.40
CA ASN A 75 0.49 15.03 -6.57
C ASN A 75 1.62 15.66 -5.75
N ASP A 76 1.72 15.25 -4.51
CA ASP A 76 2.82 15.62 -3.62
C ASP A 76 4.16 14.94 -3.99
N ALA A 77 5.25 15.40 -3.38
CA ALA A 77 6.59 14.85 -3.59
C ALA A 77 6.69 13.36 -3.20
N THR A 78 5.93 12.90 -2.21
CA THR A 78 5.89 11.50 -1.76
C THR A 78 5.31 10.60 -2.85
N THR A 79 4.17 11.01 -3.41
CA THR A 79 3.52 10.30 -4.52
C THR A 79 4.40 10.29 -5.76
N ARG A 80 4.99 11.44 -6.12
CA ARG A 80 5.97 11.54 -7.22
C ARG A 80 7.14 10.57 -7.02
N ASN A 81 7.73 10.54 -5.83
CA ASN A 81 8.86 9.67 -5.51
C ASN A 81 8.46 8.18 -5.56
N SER A 82 7.26 7.85 -5.14
CA SER A 82 6.72 6.48 -5.26
C SER A 82 6.60 6.04 -6.73
N ARG A 83 6.16 6.93 -7.64
CA ARG A 83 6.12 6.64 -9.09
C ARG A 83 7.52 6.47 -9.66
N LEU A 84 8.46 7.34 -9.29
CA LEU A 84 9.87 7.22 -9.69
C LEU A 84 10.49 5.90 -9.20
N ALA A 85 10.18 5.48 -7.98
CA ALA A 85 10.67 4.21 -7.43
C ALA A 85 10.18 3.00 -8.25
N ALA A 86 8.91 3.00 -8.68
CA ALA A 86 8.36 1.96 -9.56
C ALA A 86 9.10 1.92 -10.91
N ILE A 87 9.35 3.09 -11.52
CA ILE A 87 10.09 3.20 -12.80
C ILE A 87 11.51 2.68 -12.63
N LYS A 88 12.23 3.11 -11.58
CA LYS A 88 13.60 2.64 -11.30
C LYS A 88 13.66 1.13 -11.04
N ALA A 89 12.67 0.56 -10.37
CA ALA A 89 12.61 -0.88 -10.16
C ALA A 89 12.44 -1.65 -11.47
N PHE A 90 11.62 -1.16 -12.38
CA PHE A 90 11.46 -1.75 -13.72
C PHE A 90 12.74 -1.59 -14.57
N THR A 91 13.35 -0.42 -14.59
CA THR A 91 14.57 -0.22 -15.37
C THR A 91 15.72 -1.08 -14.85
N ARG A 92 15.81 -1.32 -13.54
CA ARG A 92 16.75 -2.32 -12.97
C ARG A 92 16.46 -3.75 -13.43
N TYR A 93 15.19 -4.12 -13.58
CA TYR A 93 14.81 -5.42 -14.15
C TYR A 93 15.22 -5.51 -15.64
N VAL A 94 15.09 -4.42 -16.38
CA VAL A 94 15.48 -4.33 -17.80
C VAL A 94 17.01 -4.41 -18.00
N GLU A 95 17.78 -3.84 -17.09
CA GLU A 95 19.25 -3.76 -17.15
C GLU A 95 19.92 -5.11 -17.48
N PHE A 96 19.43 -6.19 -16.87
CA PHE A 96 19.96 -7.53 -17.09
C PHE A 96 19.39 -8.23 -18.33
N ARG A 97 18.29 -7.78 -18.87
CA ARG A 97 17.56 -8.43 -19.97
C ARG A 97 17.79 -7.77 -21.33
N VAL A 98 18.11 -6.49 -21.31
CA VAL A 98 18.35 -5.67 -22.52
C VAL A 98 19.62 -4.87 -22.32
N PRO A 99 20.80 -5.47 -22.54
CA PRO A 99 22.10 -4.80 -22.31
C PRO A 99 22.26 -3.50 -23.10
N SER A 100 21.63 -3.37 -24.26
CA SER A 100 21.66 -2.15 -25.08
C SER A 100 20.97 -0.94 -24.41
N ALA A 101 20.13 -1.16 -23.39
CA ALA A 101 19.44 -0.11 -22.64
C ALA A 101 20.24 0.42 -21.43
N LEU A 102 21.47 -0.07 -21.20
CA LEU A 102 22.23 0.23 -19.97
C LEU A 102 22.43 1.74 -19.74
N GLU A 103 22.75 2.50 -20.77
CA GLU A 103 22.94 3.95 -20.64
C GLU A 103 21.63 4.67 -20.30
N GLN A 104 20.53 4.30 -20.93
CA GLN A 104 19.19 4.81 -20.62
C GLN A 104 18.82 4.51 -19.17
N VAL A 105 19.08 3.29 -18.70
CA VAL A 105 18.83 2.88 -17.30
C VAL A 105 19.64 3.76 -16.34
N ARG A 106 20.93 3.99 -16.60
CA ARG A 106 21.77 4.86 -15.77
C ARG A 106 21.24 6.28 -15.68
N GLN A 107 20.81 6.86 -16.80
CA GLN A 107 20.23 8.21 -16.83
C GLN A 107 18.93 8.30 -16.03
N ILE A 108 18.04 7.30 -16.11
CA ILE A 108 16.83 7.24 -15.31
C ILE A 108 17.16 7.09 -13.82
N HIS A 109 18.15 6.27 -13.48
CA HIS A 109 18.58 6.10 -12.08
C HIS A 109 19.23 7.35 -11.50
N ALA A 110 19.82 8.22 -12.33
CA ALA A 110 20.35 9.52 -11.90
C ALA A 110 19.26 10.55 -11.53
N ILE A 111 18.00 10.34 -11.91
CA ILE A 111 16.89 11.24 -11.53
C ILE A 111 16.76 11.26 -10.00
N PRO A 112 16.89 12.44 -9.34
CA PRO A 112 16.85 12.52 -7.90
C PRO A 112 15.41 12.38 -7.37
N THR A 113 15.29 11.83 -6.15
CA THR A 113 14.07 11.94 -5.36
C THR A 113 13.95 13.35 -4.80
N LYS A 114 12.73 13.88 -4.76
CA LYS A 114 12.47 15.18 -4.09
C LYS A 114 12.44 14.99 -2.58
N ARG A 115 13.05 15.93 -1.87
CA ARG A 115 12.86 16.05 -0.43
C ARG A 115 11.41 16.49 -0.17
N HIS A 116 10.84 16.04 0.91
CA HIS A 116 9.53 16.48 1.39
C HIS A 116 9.62 16.65 2.89
N ASP A 117 9.00 17.69 3.37
CA ASP A 117 8.90 17.91 4.80
C ASP A 117 7.90 16.90 5.39
N GLN A 118 8.31 16.24 6.45
CA GLN A 118 7.40 15.44 7.25
C GLN A 118 6.70 16.40 8.22
N ALA A 119 5.41 16.64 7.98
CA ALA A 119 4.61 17.35 8.95
C ALA A 119 4.64 16.57 10.27
N LEU A 120 4.85 17.30 11.39
CA LEU A 120 4.73 16.72 12.71
C LEU A 120 3.31 16.20 12.88
N VAL A 121 3.19 14.90 13.15
CA VAL A 121 1.90 14.30 13.45
C VAL A 121 1.40 14.88 14.77
N GLN A 122 0.23 15.53 14.73
CA GLN A 122 -0.43 15.97 15.96
C GLN A 122 -1.01 14.74 16.66
N TYR A 123 -0.71 14.62 17.94
CA TYR A 123 -1.22 13.54 18.77
C TYR A 123 -2.51 13.97 19.46
N LEU A 124 -3.45 13.05 19.55
CA LEU A 124 -4.64 13.24 20.38
C LEU A 124 -4.25 13.21 21.86
N THR A 125 -4.83 14.10 22.64
CA THR A 125 -4.76 14.02 24.10
C THR A 125 -5.51 12.79 24.60
N MET A 126 -5.23 12.34 25.81
CA MET A 126 -5.95 11.20 26.40
C MET A 126 -7.45 11.45 26.56
N GLY A 127 -7.85 12.72 26.73
CA GLY A 127 -9.26 13.11 26.76
C GLY A 127 -9.94 12.91 25.40
N GLU A 128 -9.29 13.36 24.32
CA GLU A 128 -9.78 13.18 22.96
C GLU A 128 -9.82 11.70 22.55
N VAL A 129 -8.79 10.92 22.91
CA VAL A 129 -8.78 9.48 22.68
C VAL A 129 -9.99 8.82 23.36
N ARG A 130 -10.26 9.14 24.64
CA ARG A 130 -11.44 8.60 25.36
C ARG A 130 -12.74 8.99 24.69
N ALA A 131 -12.88 10.26 24.29
CA ALA A 131 -14.06 10.74 23.59
C ALA A 131 -14.32 9.95 22.29
N VAL A 132 -13.25 9.65 21.52
CA VAL A 132 -13.35 8.81 20.30
C VAL A 132 -13.75 7.38 20.64
N LEU A 133 -13.15 6.77 21.67
CA LEU A 133 -13.44 5.40 22.09
C LEU A 133 -14.87 5.24 22.61
N ASP A 134 -15.42 6.28 23.25
CA ASP A 134 -16.77 6.29 23.85
C ASP A 134 -17.87 6.78 22.89
N ALA A 135 -17.52 7.31 21.72
CA ALA A 135 -18.46 7.85 20.74
C ALA A 135 -19.47 6.82 20.15
N PRO A 136 -19.14 5.53 19.98
CA PRO A 136 -20.07 4.57 19.39
C PRO A 136 -21.31 4.32 20.26
N ASN A 137 -22.49 4.35 19.64
CA ASN A 137 -23.76 4.10 20.32
C ASN A 137 -23.95 2.61 20.61
N LEU A 138 -23.80 2.21 21.87
CA LEU A 138 -23.88 0.81 22.32
C LEU A 138 -25.28 0.22 22.30
N SER A 139 -26.33 1.00 22.06
CA SER A 139 -27.68 0.49 21.84
C SER A 139 -27.87 -0.15 20.46
N THR A 140 -26.90 0.03 19.57
CA THR A 140 -26.91 -0.50 18.19
C THR A 140 -25.84 -1.57 18.01
N ARG A 141 -26.15 -2.59 17.20
CA ARG A 141 -25.19 -3.64 16.85
C ARG A 141 -23.92 -3.08 16.18
N LEU A 142 -24.07 -2.07 15.33
CA LEU A 142 -22.93 -1.42 14.69
C LEU A 142 -22.06 -0.64 15.69
N GLY A 143 -22.69 0.06 16.65
CA GLY A 143 -21.93 0.77 17.67
C GLY A 143 -21.16 -0.17 18.61
N ILE A 144 -21.71 -1.34 18.96
CA ILE A 144 -20.97 -2.37 19.72
C ILE A 144 -19.76 -2.86 18.91
N ARG A 145 -19.92 -3.09 17.61
CA ARG A 145 -18.80 -3.44 16.71
C ARG A 145 -17.74 -2.35 16.67
N ASP A 146 -18.15 -1.13 16.43
CA ASP A 146 -17.26 0.00 16.22
C ASP A 146 -16.46 0.30 17.49
N ARG A 147 -17.07 0.21 18.66
CA ARG A 147 -16.37 0.31 19.95
C ARG A 147 -15.32 -0.78 20.10
N ALA A 148 -15.66 -2.04 19.84
CA ALA A 148 -14.71 -3.14 19.92
C ALA A 148 -13.52 -2.94 18.95
N MET A 149 -13.77 -2.45 17.72
CA MET A 149 -12.74 -2.15 16.73
C MET A 149 -11.83 -1.01 17.18
N LEU A 150 -12.39 0.09 17.68
CA LEU A 150 -11.63 1.26 18.16
C LEU A 150 -10.74 0.89 19.35
N HIS A 151 -11.30 0.21 20.36
CA HIS A 151 -10.55 -0.26 21.52
C HIS A 151 -9.43 -1.24 21.13
N LEU A 152 -9.68 -2.12 20.17
CA LEU A 152 -8.68 -3.07 19.68
C LEU A 152 -7.56 -2.36 18.91
N CYS A 153 -7.90 -1.37 18.08
CA CYS A 153 -6.92 -0.54 17.39
C CYS A 153 -6.04 0.23 18.38
N PHE A 154 -6.65 0.85 19.38
CA PHE A 154 -5.94 1.65 20.38
C PHE A 154 -5.02 0.78 21.26
N ALA A 155 -5.55 -0.31 21.83
CA ALA A 155 -4.80 -1.21 22.71
C ALA A 155 -3.68 -1.96 21.98
N GLY A 156 -3.91 -2.38 20.72
CA GLY A 156 -2.97 -3.19 19.95
C GLY A 156 -2.07 -2.40 19.01
N GLY A 157 -2.29 -1.11 18.81
CA GLY A 157 -1.59 -0.32 17.79
C GLY A 157 -1.75 -0.94 16.40
N LEU A 158 -2.95 -1.44 16.08
CA LEU A 158 -3.20 -2.18 14.86
C LEU A 158 -3.29 -1.26 13.65
N ARG A 159 -2.71 -1.71 12.53
CA ARG A 159 -3.01 -1.09 11.23
C ARG A 159 -4.43 -1.48 10.81
N VAL A 160 -5.06 -0.64 9.98
CA VAL A 160 -6.41 -0.95 9.45
C VAL A 160 -6.45 -2.32 8.76
N SER A 161 -5.44 -2.65 7.96
CA SER A 161 -5.35 -3.96 7.29
C SER A 161 -5.20 -5.15 8.26
N GLU A 162 -4.53 -4.95 9.39
CA GLU A 162 -4.41 -5.97 10.45
C GLU A 162 -5.73 -6.17 11.18
N LEU A 163 -6.45 -5.06 11.45
CA LEU A 163 -7.76 -5.11 12.10
C LEU A 163 -8.80 -5.85 11.24
N VAL A 164 -8.94 -5.44 9.97
CA VAL A 164 -9.96 -6.03 9.07
C VAL A 164 -9.63 -7.47 8.66
N GLY A 165 -8.34 -7.84 8.69
CA GLY A 165 -7.87 -9.19 8.42
C GLY A 165 -7.88 -10.12 9.62
N LEU A 166 -8.24 -9.63 10.82
CA LEU A 166 -8.22 -10.44 12.04
C LEU A 166 -9.34 -11.48 12.02
N SER A 167 -8.98 -12.74 12.13
CA SER A 167 -9.90 -13.87 12.23
C SER A 167 -10.16 -14.31 13.67
N LEU A 168 -11.26 -15.01 13.92
CA LEU A 168 -11.57 -15.55 15.24
C LEU A 168 -10.50 -16.49 15.78
N ALA A 169 -9.86 -17.28 14.91
CA ALA A 169 -8.82 -18.20 15.31
C ALA A 169 -7.58 -17.49 15.90
N GLN A 170 -7.44 -16.18 15.64
CA GLN A 170 -6.36 -15.35 16.13
C GLN A 170 -6.71 -14.62 17.45
N VAL A 171 -7.93 -14.77 17.95
CA VAL A 171 -8.43 -14.09 19.16
C VAL A 171 -8.61 -15.11 20.28
N SER A 172 -7.93 -14.91 21.39
CA SER A 172 -8.11 -15.67 22.62
C SER A 172 -8.69 -14.75 23.70
N LEU A 173 -9.84 -15.10 24.24
CA LEU A 173 -10.52 -14.30 25.30
C LEU A 173 -10.62 -15.02 26.65
N HIS A 174 -9.96 -16.19 26.78
CA HIS A 174 -9.89 -16.95 28.02
C HIS A 174 -8.77 -16.41 28.91
N ARG A 175 -8.65 -16.88 30.12
CA ARG A 175 -7.69 -16.56 31.22
C ARG A 175 -6.70 -15.38 30.98
N ALA A 176 -5.96 -15.37 29.86
CA ALA A 176 -5.06 -14.32 29.43
C ALA A 176 -5.47 -13.80 28.03
N PRO A 177 -6.39 -12.82 27.96
CA PRO A 177 -6.88 -12.34 26.66
C PRO A 177 -5.74 -11.81 25.78
N SER A 178 -5.70 -12.26 24.53
CA SER A 178 -4.65 -11.88 23.57
C SER A 178 -5.15 -12.02 22.14
N ILE A 179 -4.47 -11.34 21.23
CA ILE A 179 -4.64 -11.49 19.79
C ILE A 179 -3.31 -11.84 19.14
N ARG A 180 -3.35 -12.64 18.08
CA ARG A 180 -2.22 -12.91 17.20
C ARG A 180 -2.40 -12.13 15.91
N VAL A 181 -1.42 -11.30 15.55
CA VAL A 181 -1.49 -10.40 14.42
C VAL A 181 -0.41 -10.75 13.41
N HIS A 182 -0.79 -10.88 12.15
CA HIS A 182 0.13 -11.02 11.04
C HIS A 182 0.49 -9.63 10.48
N GLY A 183 1.72 -9.20 10.70
CA GLY A 183 2.23 -7.90 10.25
C GLY A 183 2.89 -7.96 8.87
N LYS A 184 3.39 -6.80 8.43
CA LYS A 184 4.17 -6.68 7.19
C LYS A 184 5.37 -7.62 7.19
N GLY A 185 5.60 -8.31 6.06
CA GLY A 185 6.73 -9.23 5.90
C GLY A 185 6.51 -10.59 6.57
N ARG A 186 5.26 -11.03 6.74
CA ARG A 186 4.88 -12.32 7.38
C ARG A 186 5.32 -12.45 8.83
N LYS A 187 5.61 -11.33 9.50
CA LYS A 187 5.96 -11.36 10.93
C LYS A 187 4.69 -11.47 11.76
N GLU A 188 4.69 -12.42 12.68
CA GLU A 188 3.62 -12.60 13.66
C GLU A 188 4.00 -11.94 14.98
N ARG A 189 3.00 -11.35 15.64
CA ARG A 189 3.14 -10.88 17.02
C ARG A 189 1.89 -11.21 17.82
N SER A 190 2.09 -11.61 19.08
CA SER A 190 1.02 -11.79 20.04
C SER A 190 0.93 -10.55 20.93
N LEU A 191 -0.27 -9.99 21.05
CA LEU A 191 -0.54 -8.80 21.83
C LEU A 191 -1.51 -9.14 22.95
N PRO A 192 -1.15 -8.92 24.23
CA PRO A 192 -2.09 -9.03 25.33
C PRO A 192 -3.16 -7.95 25.21
N LEU A 193 -4.38 -8.28 25.60
CA LEU A 193 -5.51 -7.36 25.61
C LEU A 193 -5.81 -6.87 27.02
N TRP A 194 -6.09 -5.59 27.15
CA TRP A 194 -6.62 -5.02 28.37
C TRP A 194 -8.03 -5.60 28.66
N LYS A 195 -8.40 -5.61 29.92
CA LYS A 195 -9.69 -6.12 30.37
C LYS A 195 -10.87 -5.49 29.65
N GLU A 196 -10.84 -4.17 29.47
CA GLU A 196 -11.86 -3.39 28.76
C GLU A 196 -11.98 -3.83 27.30
N THR A 197 -10.87 -3.89 26.56
CA THR A 197 -10.85 -4.33 25.16
C THR A 197 -11.39 -5.76 25.02
N ALA A 198 -11.03 -6.66 25.94
CA ALA A 198 -11.55 -8.03 25.92
C ALA A 198 -13.04 -8.07 26.20
N THR A 199 -13.57 -7.17 27.05
CA THR A 199 -15.00 -7.06 27.33
C THR A 199 -15.77 -6.57 26.10
N ASP A 200 -15.29 -5.54 25.43
CA ASP A 200 -15.92 -5.02 24.20
C ASP A 200 -15.90 -6.05 23.06
N LEU A 201 -14.81 -6.81 22.93
CA LEU A 201 -14.75 -7.92 21.97
C LEU A 201 -15.76 -9.02 22.29
N ARG A 202 -15.93 -9.40 23.57
CA ARG A 202 -16.96 -10.38 23.96
C ARG A 202 -18.36 -9.87 23.64
N ALA A 203 -18.65 -8.59 23.93
CA ALA A 203 -19.92 -7.96 23.61
C ALA A 203 -20.20 -8.02 22.10
N TRP A 204 -19.22 -7.68 21.28
CA TRP A 204 -19.37 -7.79 19.81
C TRP A 204 -19.58 -9.23 19.36
N LEU A 205 -18.79 -10.18 19.87
CA LEU A 205 -18.93 -11.59 19.51
C LEU A 205 -20.27 -12.21 19.89
N ALA A 206 -20.88 -11.69 20.93
CA ALA A 206 -22.24 -12.15 21.39
C ALA A 206 -23.37 -11.68 20.45
N VAL A 207 -23.23 -10.49 19.81
CA VAL A 207 -24.28 -9.91 18.97
C VAL A 207 -24.04 -10.05 17.47
N ARG A 208 -22.82 -10.47 17.05
CA ARG A 208 -22.51 -10.63 15.63
C ARG A 208 -23.25 -11.85 15.05
N GLU A 209 -23.67 -11.72 13.81
CA GLU A 209 -24.14 -12.89 13.07
C GLU A 209 -22.97 -13.77 12.62
N PRO A 210 -23.14 -15.10 12.61
CA PRO A 210 -22.17 -15.97 11.97
C PRO A 210 -22.04 -15.61 10.48
N VAL A 211 -20.83 -15.36 10.01
CA VAL A 211 -20.59 -15.22 8.56
C VAL A 211 -20.81 -16.61 7.97
N ARG A 212 -21.87 -16.77 7.18
CA ARG A 212 -22.02 -17.97 6.34
C ARG A 212 -20.96 -17.85 5.24
N VAL A 213 -19.90 -18.65 5.36
CA VAL A 213 -18.96 -18.84 4.26
C VAL A 213 -19.71 -19.68 3.22
N PRO A 214 -19.82 -19.21 1.97
CA PRO A 214 -20.45 -19.97 0.89
C PRO A 214 -19.66 -21.25 0.56
#